data_3ce66f433ab01468a705c0e38885a0d5
#
_entry.id   3ce66f433ab01468a705c0e38885a0d5
#
_cell.length_a   1.000
_cell.length_b   1.000
_cell.length_c   1.000
_cell.angle_alpha   90.00
_cell.angle_beta   90.00
_cell.angle_gamma   90.00
#
_symmetry.space_group_name_H-M   'P 1'
#
loop_
_entity.id
_entity.type
_entity.pdbx_description
1 polymer ?
#
loop_
_entity_poly.entity_id
_entity_poly.type
_entity_poly.pdbx_seq_one_letter_code
_entity_poly.pdbx_strand_id
1 'polypeptide(L)'
;MKKKIRLASVLFMATLFLLACTSPETAEEQNENIHIVTSMFPVYEITKEIAGDQADISVMVGANEDAHHYEPSAKAVASVNEADVFIYSSDEMEFWVESLLAVVENDDLTVVESQG
;
A
#
# COMPACT_ATOMS: atom_id res chain seq x y z
N MET A 1 -66.12 10.62 9.53
CA MET A 1 -64.93 11.25 10.05
C MET A 1 -63.84 10.28 10.55
N LYS A 2 -64.19 9.15 11.10
CA LYS A 2 -63.20 8.17 11.63
C LYS A 2 -62.33 7.49 10.56
N LYS A 3 -62.82 7.37 9.33
CA LYS A 3 -62.03 6.77 8.22
C LYS A 3 -60.95 7.69 7.65
N LYS A 4 -61.13 9.00 7.70
CA LYS A 4 -60.16 9.98 7.19
C LYS A 4 -58.95 10.14 8.14
N ILE A 5 -59.16 9.97 9.43
CA ILE A 5 -58.10 10.03 10.43
C ILE A 5 -57.18 8.79 10.35
N ARG A 6 -57.76 7.64 10.04
CA ARG A 6 -56.98 6.37 9.86
C ARG A 6 -56.11 6.42 8.63
N LEU A 7 -56.58 7.04 7.54
CA LEU A 7 -55.81 7.18 6.30
C LEU A 7 -54.63 8.14 6.46
N ALA A 8 -54.83 9.23 7.20
CA ALA A 8 -53.77 10.21 7.51
C ALA A 8 -52.70 9.62 8.43
N SER A 9 -53.09 8.74 9.39
CA SER A 9 -52.17 8.05 10.29
C SER A 9 -51.30 7.00 9.56
N VAL A 10 -51.89 6.30 8.59
CA VAL A 10 -51.16 5.31 7.77
C VAL A 10 -50.20 6.01 6.81
N LEU A 11 -50.59 7.17 6.27
CA LEU A 11 -49.68 7.91 5.36
C LEU A 11 -48.52 8.55 6.12
N PHE A 12 -48.74 8.98 7.36
CA PHE A 12 -47.68 9.55 8.22
C PHE A 12 -46.68 8.46 8.67
N MET A 13 -47.18 7.24 8.88
CA MET A 13 -46.31 6.10 9.27
C MET A 13 -45.51 5.57 8.11
N ALA A 14 -46.00 5.69 6.88
CA ALA A 14 -45.28 5.30 5.67
C ALA A 14 -44.13 6.27 5.31
N THR A 15 -44.26 7.55 5.63
CA THR A 15 -43.19 8.55 5.39
C THR A 15 -42.08 8.47 6.41
N LEU A 16 -42.30 7.90 7.59
CA LEU A 16 -41.24 7.69 8.59
C LEU A 16 -40.28 6.52 8.25
N PHE A 17 -40.73 5.61 7.40
CA PHE A 17 -39.93 4.46 7.00
C PHE A 17 -38.93 4.72 5.87
N LEU A 18 -39.05 5.86 5.17
CA LEU A 18 -38.15 6.25 4.08
C LEU A 18 -36.91 7.03 4.55
N LEU A 19 -36.83 7.42 5.82
CA LEU A 19 -35.66 8.11 6.38
C LEU A 19 -34.65 7.15 7.06
N ALA A 20 -34.91 5.85 7.08
CA ALA A 20 -34.07 4.87 7.78
C ALA A 20 -33.03 4.18 6.86
N CYS A 21 -32.87 4.60 5.60
CA CYS A 21 -31.92 4.02 4.65
C CYS A 21 -30.79 4.97 4.23
N THR A 22 -30.45 5.95 5.03
CA THR A 22 -29.16 6.62 4.97
C THR A 22 -28.35 6.20 6.18
N SER A 23 -27.92 4.93 6.17
CA SER A 23 -26.68 4.60 6.85
C SER A 23 -25.59 5.43 6.13
N PRO A 24 -24.82 6.28 6.81
CA PRO A 24 -23.56 6.66 6.25
C PRO A 24 -22.77 5.35 6.14
N GLU A 25 -22.62 4.84 4.92
CA GLU A 25 -21.44 4.07 4.63
C GLU A 25 -20.30 5.04 4.95
N THR A 26 -19.77 4.90 6.14
CA THR A 26 -18.39 5.20 6.35
C THR A 26 -17.70 4.33 5.31
N ALA A 27 -17.34 4.93 4.17
CA ALA A 27 -16.26 4.45 3.38
C ALA A 27 -15.13 4.35 4.42
N GLU A 28 -14.84 3.13 4.90
CA GLU A 28 -13.53 2.82 5.38
C GLU A 28 -12.67 3.18 4.17
N GLU A 29 -12.07 4.36 4.21
CA GLU A 29 -10.86 4.60 3.50
C GLU A 29 -9.98 3.46 3.99
N GLN A 30 -9.91 2.39 3.22
CA GLN A 30 -8.81 1.47 3.28
C GLN A 30 -7.64 2.37 2.95
N ASN A 31 -7.03 2.89 3.99
CA ASN A 31 -5.74 3.50 3.95
C ASN A 31 -4.81 2.32 3.66
N GLU A 32 -4.78 1.90 2.39
CA GLU A 32 -3.80 0.95 1.92
C GLU A 32 -2.47 1.65 2.12
N ASN A 33 -1.71 1.19 3.09
CA ASN A 33 -0.36 1.67 3.33
C ASN A 33 0.44 1.52 2.04
N ILE A 34 1.28 2.49 1.75
CA ILE A 34 2.22 2.42 0.64
C ILE A 34 3.16 1.23 0.87
N HIS A 35 3.28 0.36 -0.12
CA HIS A 35 4.22 -0.76 -0.09
C HIS A 35 5.59 -0.33 -0.59
N ILE A 36 6.58 -0.36 0.30
CA ILE A 36 7.97 -0.01 -0.02
C ILE A 36 8.84 -1.25 0.13
N VAL A 37 9.58 -1.57 -0.93
CA VAL A 37 10.66 -2.55 -0.88
C VAL A 37 12.00 -1.81 -0.86
N THR A 38 12.85 -2.14 0.08
CA THR A 38 14.21 -1.61 0.18
C THR A 38 15.24 -2.67 -0.14
N SER A 39 16.34 -2.28 -0.75
CA SER A 39 17.36 -3.22 -1.21
C SER A 39 18.17 -3.83 -0.07
N MET A 40 18.63 -3.01 0.88
CA MET A 40 19.49 -3.44 1.97
C MET A 40 19.08 -2.83 3.31
N PHE A 41 19.59 -3.41 4.39
CA PHE A 41 19.19 -3.08 5.75
C PHE A 41 19.39 -1.60 6.14
N PRO A 42 20.50 -0.91 5.82
CA PRO A 42 20.64 0.51 6.12
C PRO A 42 19.58 1.38 5.45
N VAL A 43 19.23 1.08 4.20
CA VAL A 43 18.16 1.78 3.47
C VAL A 43 16.80 1.52 4.13
N TYR A 44 16.56 0.30 4.56
CA TYR A 44 15.35 -0.08 5.31
C TYR A 44 15.21 0.74 6.61
N GLU A 45 16.26 0.84 7.42
CA GLU A 45 16.22 1.56 8.70
C GLU A 45 15.92 3.04 8.51
N ILE A 46 16.56 3.69 7.53
CA ILE A 46 16.32 5.10 7.20
C ILE A 46 14.88 5.29 6.69
N THR A 47 14.43 4.43 5.79
CA THR A 47 13.07 4.49 5.24
C THR A 47 12.03 4.33 6.33
N LYS A 48 12.23 3.41 7.24
CA LYS A 48 11.35 3.17 8.38
C LYS A 48 11.27 4.36 9.33
N GLU A 49 12.40 5.00 9.60
CA GLU A 49 12.46 6.19 10.46
C GLU A 49 11.66 7.36 9.84
N ILE A 50 11.71 7.50 8.52
CA ILE A 50 11.02 8.59 7.79
C ILE A 50 9.53 8.28 7.63
N ALA A 51 9.17 7.10 7.20
CA ALA A 51 7.80 6.74 6.85
C ALA A 51 6.94 6.39 8.06
N GLY A 52 7.54 5.89 9.16
CA GLY A 52 6.81 5.45 10.34
C GLY A 52 5.74 4.41 10.00
N ASP A 53 4.54 4.60 10.52
CA ASP A 53 3.40 3.69 10.33
C ASP A 53 2.61 3.93 9.02
N GLN A 54 3.07 4.85 8.16
CA GLN A 54 2.36 5.21 6.93
C GLN A 54 2.70 4.31 5.74
N ALA A 55 3.69 3.43 5.89
CA ALA A 55 4.11 2.50 4.85
C ALA A 55 4.36 1.11 5.42
N ASP A 56 4.13 0.10 4.59
CA ASP A 56 4.54 -1.28 4.82
C ASP A 56 5.89 -1.48 4.12
N ILE A 57 6.94 -1.62 4.91
CA ILE A 57 8.31 -1.61 4.41
C ILE A 57 8.92 -3.00 4.58
N SER A 58 9.51 -3.52 3.51
CA SER A 58 10.29 -4.75 3.51
C SER A 58 11.72 -4.53 3.02
N VAL A 59 12.60 -5.44 3.36
CA VAL A 59 14.02 -5.42 2.97
C VAL A 59 14.38 -6.70 2.22
N MET A 60 15.18 -6.57 1.16
CA MET A 60 15.64 -7.72 0.37
C MET A 60 16.90 -8.36 0.98
N VAL A 61 17.90 -7.55 1.30
CA VAL A 61 19.16 -7.99 1.90
C VAL A 61 19.17 -7.64 3.38
N GLY A 62 19.16 -8.63 4.24
CA GLY A 62 19.13 -8.47 5.71
C GLY A 62 20.44 -7.91 6.28
N ALA A 63 20.40 -7.59 7.58
CA ALA A 63 21.54 -6.94 8.28
C ALA A 63 22.85 -7.74 8.29
N ASN A 64 22.77 -9.07 8.14
CA ASN A 64 23.94 -9.97 8.17
C ASN A 64 24.25 -10.60 6.79
N GLU A 65 23.66 -10.06 5.73
CA GLU A 65 23.85 -10.53 4.36
C GLU A 65 24.71 -9.56 3.58
N ASP A 66 25.39 -10.06 2.55
CA ASP A 66 26.26 -9.27 1.69
C ASP A 66 25.48 -8.69 0.51
N ALA A 67 25.29 -7.39 0.50
CA ALA A 67 24.57 -6.70 -0.55
C ALA A 67 25.31 -6.66 -1.90
N HIS A 68 26.65 -6.78 -1.93
CA HIS A 68 27.42 -6.81 -3.17
C HIS A 68 27.22 -8.09 -3.97
N HIS A 69 27.10 -9.22 -3.29
CA HIS A 69 27.00 -10.54 -3.91
C HIS A 69 25.59 -11.12 -3.82
N TYR A 70 24.61 -10.27 -3.52
CA TYR A 70 23.22 -10.70 -3.44
C TYR A 70 22.68 -11.06 -4.83
N GLU A 71 21.93 -12.13 -4.90
CA GLU A 71 21.26 -12.59 -6.10
C GLU A 71 19.74 -12.64 -5.83
N PRO A 72 18.95 -11.80 -6.50
CA PRO A 72 17.51 -11.76 -6.26
C PRO A 72 16.83 -13.08 -6.58
N SER A 73 16.06 -13.59 -5.61
CA SER A 73 15.20 -14.75 -5.82
C SER A 73 13.93 -14.37 -6.60
N ALA A 74 13.22 -15.37 -7.14
CA ALA A 74 11.92 -15.16 -7.76
C ALA A 74 10.90 -14.50 -6.80
N LYS A 75 10.99 -14.81 -5.50
CA LYS A 75 10.18 -14.18 -4.47
C LYS A 75 10.52 -12.69 -4.32
N ALA A 76 11.78 -12.33 -4.37
CA ALA A 76 12.24 -10.95 -4.32
C ALA A 76 11.74 -10.14 -5.53
N VAL A 77 11.82 -10.71 -6.73
CA VAL A 77 11.24 -10.11 -7.94
C VAL A 77 9.73 -9.89 -7.80
N ALA A 78 9.01 -10.88 -7.29
CA ALA A 78 7.57 -10.77 -7.07
C ALA A 78 7.23 -9.64 -6.05
N SER A 79 8.01 -9.50 -4.98
CA SER A 79 7.81 -8.43 -4.00
C SER A 79 7.97 -7.04 -4.62
N VAL A 80 8.94 -6.85 -5.50
CA VAL A 80 9.14 -5.57 -6.21
C VAL A 80 8.03 -5.33 -7.24
N ASN A 81 7.55 -6.36 -7.92
CA ASN A 81 6.40 -6.25 -8.82
C ASN A 81 5.10 -5.79 -8.12
N GLU A 82 4.94 -6.13 -6.86
CA GLU A 82 3.78 -5.76 -6.04
C GLU A 82 3.97 -4.46 -5.25
N ALA A 83 5.15 -3.87 -5.30
CA ALA A 83 5.48 -2.65 -4.56
C ALA A 83 5.02 -1.37 -5.27
N ASP A 84 4.78 -0.33 -4.49
CA ASP A 84 4.58 1.04 -5.00
C ASP A 84 5.92 1.76 -5.19
N VAL A 85 6.88 1.47 -4.31
CA VAL A 85 8.20 2.10 -4.30
C VAL A 85 9.29 1.06 -4.05
N PHE A 86 10.36 1.14 -4.83
CA PHE A 86 11.60 0.41 -4.60
C PHE A 86 12.74 1.40 -4.34
N ILE A 87 13.42 1.24 -3.21
CA ILE A 87 14.50 2.11 -2.79
C ILE A 87 15.79 1.29 -2.65
N TYR A 88 16.84 1.72 -3.34
CA TYR A 88 18.16 1.10 -3.25
C TYR A 88 19.24 2.15 -2.94
N SER A 89 20.44 1.70 -2.57
CA SER A 89 21.53 2.60 -2.18
C SER A 89 22.16 3.26 -3.39
N SER A 90 22.89 2.51 -4.19
CA SER A 90 23.53 2.96 -5.42
C SER A 90 23.87 1.81 -6.34
N ASP A 91 24.04 2.09 -7.63
CA ASP A 91 24.45 1.12 -8.64
C ASP A 91 25.84 0.53 -8.36
N GLU A 92 26.71 1.28 -7.67
CA GLU A 92 28.07 0.82 -7.32
C GLU A 92 28.08 -0.19 -6.18
N MET A 93 27.08 -0.11 -5.29
CA MET A 93 26.93 -1.05 -4.16
C MET A 93 26.13 -2.29 -4.54
N GLU A 94 25.20 -2.15 -5.44
CA GLU A 94 24.16 -3.13 -5.71
C GLU A 94 24.04 -3.41 -7.21
N PHE A 95 25.08 -3.98 -7.81
CA PHE A 95 25.15 -4.29 -9.25
C PHE A 95 23.99 -5.15 -9.76
N TRP A 96 23.33 -5.89 -8.88
CA TRP A 96 22.19 -6.75 -9.21
C TRP A 96 20.89 -5.98 -9.43
N VAL A 97 20.81 -4.71 -9.01
CA VAL A 97 19.58 -3.87 -9.12
C VAL A 97 19.19 -3.68 -10.58
N GLU A 98 20.14 -3.41 -11.46
CA GLU A 98 19.86 -3.27 -12.90
C GLU A 98 19.20 -4.53 -13.47
N SER A 99 19.74 -5.70 -13.13
CA SER A 99 19.19 -7.00 -13.57
C SER A 99 17.81 -7.28 -12.98
N LEU A 100 17.57 -6.89 -11.73
CA LEU A 100 16.28 -6.99 -11.07
C LEU A 100 15.24 -6.12 -11.80
N LEU A 101 15.56 -4.87 -12.04
CA LEU A 101 14.64 -3.92 -12.68
C LEU A 101 14.34 -4.29 -14.14
N ALA A 102 15.26 -4.96 -14.81
CA ALA A 102 15.07 -5.45 -16.18
C ALA A 102 13.98 -6.54 -16.29
N VAL A 103 13.70 -7.27 -15.22
CA VAL A 103 12.67 -8.35 -15.19
C VAL A 103 11.41 -7.96 -14.42
N VAL A 104 11.39 -6.80 -13.80
CA VAL A 104 10.19 -6.25 -13.14
C VAL A 104 9.21 -5.74 -14.19
N GLU A 105 7.94 -6.12 -14.09
CA GLU A 105 6.87 -5.81 -15.05
C GLU A 105 5.87 -4.76 -14.51
N ASN A 106 6.21 -4.09 -13.40
CA ASN A 106 5.37 -3.07 -12.79
C ASN A 106 5.70 -1.68 -13.35
N ASP A 107 4.90 -1.22 -14.29
CA ASP A 107 5.07 0.09 -14.95
C ASP A 107 4.78 1.28 -14.02
N ASP A 108 4.07 1.05 -12.91
CA ASP A 108 3.71 2.08 -11.92
C ASP A 108 4.73 2.17 -10.76
N LEU A 109 5.76 1.33 -10.77
CA LEU A 109 6.78 1.30 -9.73
C LEU A 109 7.59 2.59 -9.72
N THR A 110 7.66 3.25 -8.57
CA THR A 110 8.59 4.36 -8.33
C THR A 110 9.93 3.79 -7.84
N VAL A 111 11.01 4.06 -8.58
CA VAL A 111 12.36 3.64 -8.22
C VAL A 111 13.18 4.82 -7.71
N VAL A 112 13.79 4.66 -6.55
CA VAL A 112 14.57 5.70 -5.87
C VAL A 112 15.97 5.18 -5.56
N GLU A 113 16.99 5.88 -6.06
CA GLU A 113 18.40 5.73 -5.66
C GLU A 113 18.70 6.70 -4.51
N SER A 114 19.12 6.18 -3.35
CA SER A 114 19.26 7.00 -2.14
C SER A 114 20.60 7.73 -2.01
N GLN A 115 21.59 7.34 -2.79
CA GLN A 115 22.93 7.92 -2.82
C GLN A 115 23.34 8.40 -4.23
N GLY A 116 22.37 8.79 -4.98
CA GLY A 116 22.59 9.36 -6.32
C GLY A 116 23.07 10.81 -6.30
#